data_8b2b85699399ce3a563c0f416e50cac1
#
_entry.id   8b2b85699399ce3a563c0f416e50cac1
#
_cell.length_a   1.000
_cell.length_b   1.000
_cell.length_c   1.000
_cell.angle_alpha   90.00
_cell.angle_beta   90.00
_cell.angle_gamma   90.00
#
_symmetry.space_group_name_H-M   'P 1'
#
loop_
_entity.id
_entity.type
_entity.pdbx_description
1 polymer ?
#
loop_
_entity_poly.entity_id
_entity_poly.type
_entity_poly.pdbx_seq_one_letter_code
_entity_poly.pdbx_strand_id
1 'polypeptide(L)'
;MTNRPDKLDTDIKRPGRLDRKIPFFYCETPEERAQVLKAVLNRYGEPIAASDADLITACAMLDGYSNADLEAIALLAVGFARGAGKALDVTLLAQASADFMPPQEHDMIRFMELLAVSETSRRSMLPKRFSEMPISEIQTSLAQAKFRALSR
;
A
#
# COMPACT_ATOMS: atom_id res chain seq x y z
N MET A 1 -7.70 13.92 -2.40
CA MET A 1 -7.47 12.49 -2.16
C MET A 1 -8.04 12.14 -0.79
N THR A 2 -8.69 10.99 -0.62
CA THR A 2 -9.28 10.55 0.66
C THR A 2 -9.10 9.05 0.84
N ASN A 3 -8.88 8.61 2.07
CA ASN A 3 -8.86 7.20 2.46
C ASN A 3 -10.25 6.72 2.92
N ARG A 4 -11.20 7.64 3.11
CA ARG A 4 -12.54 7.35 3.60
C ARG A 4 -13.60 7.90 2.64
N PRO A 5 -13.75 7.30 1.44
CA PRO A 5 -14.75 7.74 0.47
C PRO A 5 -16.19 7.54 0.97
N ASP A 6 -16.40 6.64 1.93
CA ASP A 6 -17.69 6.42 2.60
C ASP A 6 -18.19 7.62 3.40
N LYS A 7 -17.28 8.49 3.87
CA LYS A 7 -17.58 9.71 4.61
C LYS A 7 -17.84 10.94 3.73
N LEU A 8 -17.60 10.82 2.42
CA LEU A 8 -17.91 11.90 1.49
C LEU A 8 -19.43 12.01 1.29
N ASP A 9 -19.90 13.25 1.24
CA ASP A 9 -21.29 13.55 0.93
C ASP A 9 -21.71 12.87 -0.39
N THR A 10 -22.89 12.25 -0.37
CA THR A 10 -23.47 11.57 -1.53
C THR A 10 -23.70 12.52 -2.71
N ASP A 11 -23.96 13.80 -2.44
CA ASP A 11 -24.13 14.81 -3.48
C ASP A 11 -22.84 15.09 -4.26
N ILE A 12 -21.68 14.99 -3.61
CA ILE A 12 -20.38 15.12 -4.28
C ILE A 12 -20.11 13.94 -5.22
N LYS A 13 -20.63 12.75 -4.88
CA LYS A 13 -20.44 11.51 -5.64
C LYS A 13 -21.34 11.36 -6.86
N ARG A 14 -22.32 12.28 -7.04
CA ARG A 14 -23.25 12.23 -8.18
C ARG A 14 -22.54 12.45 -9.52
N PRO A 15 -23.02 11.82 -10.62
CA PRO A 15 -22.51 12.07 -11.97
C PRO A 15 -22.46 13.57 -12.28
N GLY A 16 -21.42 14.01 -12.99
CA GLY A 16 -21.18 15.42 -13.30
C GLY A 16 -20.38 16.18 -12.22
N ARG A 17 -20.03 15.55 -11.09
CA ARG A 17 -19.21 16.17 -10.03
C ARG A 17 -17.89 15.39 -9.82
N LEU A 18 -17.93 14.19 -9.23
CA LEU A 18 -16.78 13.29 -9.10
C LEU A 18 -16.95 12.06 -9.99
N ASP A 19 -16.80 12.26 -11.30
CA ASP A 19 -17.01 11.21 -12.30
C ASP A 19 -15.83 10.22 -12.38
N ARG A 20 -14.64 10.65 -11.99
CA ARG A 20 -13.43 9.84 -12.07
C ARG A 20 -12.89 9.53 -10.68
N LYS A 21 -13.14 8.30 -10.24
CA LYS A 21 -12.63 7.76 -8.97
C LYS A 21 -11.52 6.78 -9.30
N ILE A 22 -10.30 7.15 -8.95
CA ILE A 22 -9.09 6.38 -9.20
C ILE A 22 -8.66 5.74 -7.88
N PRO A 23 -8.65 4.40 -7.77
CA PRO A 23 -8.21 3.72 -6.58
C PRO A 23 -6.68 3.65 -6.54
N PHE A 24 -6.12 3.69 -5.33
CA PHE A 24 -4.72 3.37 -5.05
C PHE A 24 -4.69 2.18 -4.11
N PHE A 25 -4.09 1.08 -4.57
CA PHE A 25 -3.97 -0.15 -3.81
C PHE A 25 -2.58 -0.31 -3.21
N TYR A 26 -2.46 -1.25 -2.30
CA TYR A 26 -1.16 -1.70 -1.80
C TYR A 26 -0.42 -2.49 -2.88
N CYS A 27 0.90 -2.53 -2.79
CA CYS A 27 1.73 -3.31 -3.69
C CYS A 27 1.43 -4.81 -3.53
N GLU A 28 1.15 -5.49 -4.64
CA GLU A 28 0.84 -6.92 -4.65
C GLU A 28 2.10 -7.77 -4.77
N THR A 29 3.09 -7.29 -5.52
CA THR A 29 4.29 -8.05 -5.84
C THR A 29 5.54 -7.46 -5.20
N PRO A 30 6.60 -8.27 -4.97
CA PRO A 30 7.89 -7.77 -4.51
C PRO A 30 8.50 -6.72 -5.44
N GLU A 31 8.27 -6.85 -6.75
CA GLU A 31 8.73 -5.90 -7.77
C GLU A 31 8.10 -4.52 -7.58
N GLU A 32 6.79 -4.47 -7.35
CA GLU A 32 6.08 -3.21 -7.07
C GLU A 32 6.59 -2.57 -5.78
N ARG A 33 6.78 -3.36 -4.72
CA ARG A 33 7.34 -2.87 -3.45
C ARG A 33 8.75 -2.33 -3.63
N ALA A 34 9.59 -3.01 -4.41
CA ALA A 34 10.94 -2.55 -4.74
C ALA A 34 10.92 -1.22 -5.50
N GLN A 35 9.98 -1.05 -6.45
CA GLN A 35 9.81 0.22 -7.17
C GLN A 35 9.40 1.36 -6.26
N VAL A 36 8.47 1.12 -5.33
CA VAL A 36 8.05 2.11 -4.33
C VAL A 36 9.22 2.50 -3.44
N LEU A 37 9.97 1.53 -2.89
CA LEU A 37 11.14 1.80 -2.07
C LEU A 37 12.20 2.61 -2.82
N LYS A 38 12.51 2.26 -4.08
CA LYS A 38 13.42 3.06 -4.92
C LYS A 38 12.92 4.49 -5.13
N ALA A 39 11.64 4.67 -5.43
CA ALA A 39 11.07 5.98 -5.64
C ALA A 39 11.14 6.84 -4.36
N VAL A 40 10.85 6.24 -3.21
CA VAL A 40 10.98 6.91 -1.91
C VAL A 40 12.42 7.31 -1.64
N LEU A 41 13.36 6.38 -1.72
CA LEU A 41 14.78 6.62 -1.45
C LEU A 41 15.36 7.69 -2.39
N ASN A 42 15.02 7.64 -3.68
CA ASN A 42 15.42 8.66 -4.64
C ASN A 42 14.87 10.05 -4.30
N ARG A 43 13.61 10.12 -3.83
CA ARG A 43 13.00 11.39 -3.38
C ARG A 43 13.76 12.03 -2.22
N TYR A 44 14.34 11.21 -1.34
CA TYR A 44 15.15 11.68 -0.21
C TYR A 44 16.64 11.83 -0.55
N GLY A 45 17.06 11.58 -1.79
CA GLY A 45 18.45 11.67 -2.23
C GLY A 45 19.36 10.58 -1.66
N GLU A 46 18.81 9.44 -1.27
CA GLU A 46 19.51 8.33 -0.62
C GLU A 46 19.33 7.03 -1.45
N PRO A 47 20.01 6.93 -2.60
CA PRO A 47 19.88 5.74 -3.44
C PRO A 47 20.42 4.49 -2.71
N ILE A 48 19.75 3.36 -2.90
CA ILE A 48 20.22 2.09 -2.35
C ILE A 48 21.28 1.45 -3.24
N ALA A 49 22.39 1.02 -2.63
CA ALA A 49 23.47 0.28 -3.29
C ALA A 49 23.09 -1.21 -3.40
N ALA A 50 22.20 -1.53 -4.32
CA ALA A 50 21.72 -2.90 -4.56
C ALA A 50 21.34 -3.12 -6.02
N SER A 51 21.46 -4.36 -6.50
CA SER A 51 20.86 -4.75 -7.76
C SER A 51 19.33 -4.82 -7.64
N ASP A 52 18.62 -4.75 -8.75
CA ASP A 52 17.16 -4.88 -8.76
C ASP A 52 16.71 -6.23 -8.23
N ALA A 53 17.43 -7.30 -8.55
CA ALA A 53 17.14 -8.65 -8.10
C ALA A 53 17.29 -8.79 -6.57
N ASP A 54 18.35 -8.22 -5.98
CA ASP A 54 18.56 -8.26 -4.53
C ASP A 54 17.50 -7.45 -3.79
N LEU A 55 17.11 -6.29 -4.33
CA LEU A 55 16.08 -5.46 -3.73
C LEU A 55 14.69 -6.14 -3.82
N ILE A 56 14.34 -6.75 -4.94
CA ILE A 56 13.11 -7.51 -5.11
C ILE A 56 13.08 -8.67 -4.09
N THR A 57 14.19 -9.39 -3.95
CA THR A 57 14.32 -10.49 -2.97
C THR A 57 14.11 -9.99 -1.54
N ALA A 58 14.71 -8.87 -1.17
CA ALA A 58 14.52 -8.25 0.14
C ALA A 58 13.06 -7.81 0.37
N CYS A 59 12.37 -7.36 -0.69
CA CYS A 59 10.97 -6.94 -0.62
C CYS A 59 9.95 -8.09 -0.54
N ALA A 60 10.37 -9.34 -0.72
CA ALA A 60 9.48 -10.49 -0.59
C ALA A 60 8.90 -10.64 0.83
N MET A 61 9.66 -10.22 1.85
CA MET A 61 9.25 -10.26 3.26
C MET A 61 8.26 -9.15 3.65
N LEU A 62 8.04 -8.16 2.78
CA LEU A 62 7.21 -6.97 3.06
C LEU A 62 5.79 -7.12 2.49
N ASP A 63 5.28 -8.36 2.42
CA ASP A 63 3.91 -8.58 1.96
C ASP A 63 2.89 -8.02 2.95
N GLY A 64 1.84 -7.36 2.42
CA GLY A 64 0.79 -6.75 3.22
C GLY A 64 1.15 -5.37 3.83
N TYR A 65 2.37 -4.87 3.63
CA TYR A 65 2.75 -3.53 4.08
C TYR A 65 2.16 -2.45 3.18
N SER A 66 1.69 -1.37 3.78
CA SER A 66 1.23 -0.19 3.04
C SER A 66 2.40 0.59 2.44
N ASN A 67 2.11 1.46 1.46
CA ASN A 67 3.12 2.35 0.91
C ASN A 67 3.71 3.29 1.98
N ALA A 68 2.93 3.66 3.00
CA ALA A 68 3.41 4.45 4.13
C ALA A 68 4.37 3.64 5.02
N ASP A 69 4.09 2.36 5.24
CA ASP A 69 4.99 1.47 5.97
C ASP A 69 6.30 1.26 5.21
N LEU A 70 6.23 1.06 3.88
CA LEU A 70 7.43 0.97 3.03
C LEU A 70 8.27 2.26 3.10
N GLU A 71 7.64 3.44 3.11
CA GLU A 71 8.34 4.70 3.30
C GLU A 71 8.98 4.79 4.69
N ALA A 72 8.28 4.39 5.74
CA ALA A 72 8.82 4.39 7.11
C ALA A 72 10.03 3.46 7.25
N ILE A 73 9.96 2.25 6.67
CA ILE A 73 11.08 1.30 6.64
C ILE A 73 12.27 1.88 5.86
N ALA A 74 12.02 2.50 4.70
CA ALA A 74 13.07 3.14 3.91
C ALA A 74 13.79 4.23 4.70
N LEU A 75 13.05 5.10 5.40
CA LEU A 75 13.63 6.17 6.22
C LEU A 75 14.38 5.63 7.45
N LEU A 76 13.88 4.55 8.05
CA LEU A 76 14.57 3.88 9.15
C LEU A 76 15.91 3.29 8.67
N ALA A 77 15.92 2.65 7.51
CA ALA A 77 17.14 2.11 6.90
C ALA A 77 18.16 3.22 6.55
N VAL A 78 17.70 4.36 6.06
CA VAL A 78 18.53 5.56 5.85
C VAL A 78 19.13 6.04 7.19
N GLY A 79 18.33 6.05 8.26
CA GLY A 79 18.81 6.38 9.61
C GLY A 79 19.94 5.45 10.07
N PHE A 80 19.80 4.14 9.86
CA PHE A 80 20.83 3.16 10.17
C PHE A 80 22.11 3.37 9.32
N ALA A 81 21.96 3.63 8.01
CA ALA A 81 23.08 3.89 7.11
C ALA A 81 23.88 5.12 7.56
N ARG A 82 23.20 6.22 7.85
CA ARG A 82 23.82 7.45 8.35
C ARG A 82 24.49 7.26 9.71
N GLY A 83 23.84 6.56 10.63
CA GLY A 83 24.41 6.26 11.95
C GLY A 83 25.66 5.39 11.88
N ALA A 84 25.73 4.48 10.90
CA ALA A 84 26.89 3.62 10.66
C ALA A 84 27.97 4.27 9.75
N GLY A 85 27.71 5.44 9.16
CA GLY A 85 28.60 6.08 8.20
C GLY A 85 28.83 5.26 6.93
N LYS A 86 27.80 4.49 6.47
CA LYS A 86 27.86 3.57 5.33
C LYS A 86 26.81 3.94 4.27
N ALA A 87 27.07 3.47 3.05
CA ALA A 87 26.03 3.52 2.01
C ALA A 87 24.86 2.60 2.40
N LEU A 88 23.64 3.01 2.04
CA LEU A 88 22.44 2.20 2.23
C LEU A 88 22.49 0.97 1.33
N ASP A 89 22.31 -0.22 1.91
CA ASP A 89 22.28 -1.52 1.22
C ASP A 89 21.08 -2.37 1.66
N VAL A 90 20.93 -3.54 1.04
CA VAL A 90 19.83 -4.48 1.37
C VAL A 90 19.93 -5.05 2.78
N THR A 91 21.12 -5.10 3.37
CA THR A 91 21.32 -5.59 4.74
C THR A 91 20.72 -4.62 5.75
N LEU A 92 20.97 -3.32 5.56
CA LEU A 92 20.37 -2.26 6.39
C LEU A 92 18.87 -2.14 6.18
N LEU A 93 18.39 -2.37 4.95
CA LEU A 93 16.97 -2.45 4.67
C LEU A 93 16.32 -3.64 5.39
N ALA A 94 16.93 -4.81 5.36
CA ALA A 94 16.45 -5.99 6.08
C ALA A 94 16.46 -5.77 7.60
N GLN A 95 17.47 -5.12 8.14
CA GLN A 95 17.53 -4.74 9.55
C GLN A 95 16.39 -3.79 9.93
N ALA A 96 16.14 -2.76 9.12
CA ALA A 96 15.04 -1.82 9.33
C ALA A 96 13.67 -2.52 9.25
N SER A 97 13.50 -3.44 8.31
CA SER A 97 12.27 -4.24 8.17
C SER A 97 12.01 -5.13 9.38
N ALA A 98 13.06 -5.70 9.97
CA ALA A 98 12.95 -6.53 11.17
C ALA A 98 12.63 -5.72 12.45
N ASP A 99 13.08 -4.46 12.49
CA ASP A 99 12.84 -3.55 13.62
C ASP A 99 11.48 -2.83 13.53
N PHE A 100 10.93 -2.71 12.32
CA PHE A 100 9.68 -2.02 12.08
C PHE A 100 8.47 -2.87 12.49
N MET A 101 7.58 -2.31 13.32
CA MET A 101 6.32 -2.93 13.72
C MET A 101 5.16 -2.25 12.99
N PRO A 102 4.57 -2.89 11.97
CA PRO A 102 3.44 -2.32 11.25
C PRO A 102 2.19 -2.28 12.13
N PRO A 103 1.28 -1.31 11.90
CA PRO A 103 -0.01 -1.29 12.56
C PRO A 103 -0.80 -2.58 12.29
N GLN A 104 -1.33 -3.22 13.35
CA GLN A 104 -2.08 -4.47 13.22
C GLN A 104 -3.59 -4.23 12.98
N GLU A 105 -3.91 -3.39 11.99
CA GLU A 105 -5.28 -3.03 11.62
C GLU A 105 -5.75 -3.76 10.34
N HIS A 106 -5.46 -5.05 10.23
CA HIS A 106 -5.76 -5.83 9.01
C HIS A 106 -7.24 -5.74 8.58
N ASP A 107 -8.18 -5.78 9.53
CA ASP A 107 -9.61 -5.68 9.21
C ASP A 107 -9.98 -4.30 8.63
N MET A 108 -9.39 -3.23 9.17
CA MET A 108 -9.61 -1.87 8.67
C MET A 108 -8.97 -1.69 7.29
N ILE A 109 -7.76 -2.20 7.09
CA ILE A 109 -7.07 -2.17 5.80
C ILE A 109 -7.90 -2.90 4.74
N ARG A 110 -8.39 -4.11 5.06
CA ARG A 110 -9.23 -4.88 4.15
C ARG A 110 -10.55 -4.18 3.83
N PHE A 111 -11.17 -3.56 4.83
CA PHE A 111 -12.38 -2.76 4.61
C PHE A 111 -12.12 -1.58 3.67
N MET A 112 -11.04 -0.83 3.89
CA MET A 112 -10.68 0.32 3.06
C MET A 112 -10.35 -0.09 1.62
N GLU A 113 -9.69 -1.22 1.44
CA GLU A 113 -9.36 -1.77 0.12
C GLU A 113 -10.64 -2.13 -0.67
N LEU A 114 -11.55 -2.90 -0.05
CA LEU A 114 -12.83 -3.27 -0.69
C LEU A 114 -13.73 -2.05 -0.94
N LEU A 115 -13.65 -1.05 -0.08
CA LEU A 115 -14.34 0.21 -0.28
C LEU A 115 -13.79 0.95 -1.51
N ALA A 116 -12.46 1.00 -1.68
CA ALA A 116 -11.83 1.56 -2.87
C ALA A 116 -12.25 0.82 -4.15
N VAL A 117 -12.34 -0.51 -4.10
CA VAL A 117 -12.87 -1.33 -5.20
C VAL A 117 -14.29 -0.95 -5.56
N SER A 118 -15.20 -0.84 -4.57
CA SER A 118 -16.62 -0.54 -4.78
C SER A 118 -16.86 0.88 -5.30
N GLU A 119 -15.99 1.81 -4.98
CA GLU A 119 -16.07 3.22 -5.42
C GLU A 119 -15.36 3.49 -6.76
N THR A 120 -14.64 2.50 -7.31
CA THR A 120 -13.88 2.67 -8.55
C THR A 120 -14.81 2.85 -9.76
N SER A 121 -14.50 3.86 -10.61
CA SER A 121 -15.32 4.19 -11.78
C SER A 121 -15.17 3.21 -12.94
N ARG A 122 -14.07 2.48 -13.03
CA ARG A 122 -13.76 1.58 -14.15
C ARG A 122 -13.13 0.30 -13.68
N ARG A 123 -13.66 -0.83 -14.13
CA ARG A 123 -13.12 -2.16 -13.83
C ARG A 123 -11.66 -2.34 -14.29
N SER A 124 -11.26 -1.69 -15.38
CA SER A 124 -9.87 -1.71 -15.88
C SER A 124 -8.84 -1.03 -14.98
N MET A 125 -9.27 -0.32 -13.94
CA MET A 125 -8.40 0.27 -12.92
C MET A 125 -8.20 -0.64 -11.71
N LEU A 126 -8.88 -1.79 -11.67
CA LEU A 126 -8.78 -2.75 -10.58
C LEU A 126 -7.64 -3.73 -10.84
N PRO A 127 -6.90 -4.14 -9.79
CA PRO A 127 -5.99 -5.28 -9.85
C PRO A 127 -6.70 -6.56 -10.32
N LYS A 128 -5.97 -7.51 -10.90
CA LYS A 128 -6.54 -8.76 -11.45
C LYS A 128 -7.43 -9.49 -10.44
N ARG A 129 -7.02 -9.57 -9.18
CA ARG A 129 -7.78 -10.22 -8.09
C ARG A 129 -9.19 -9.64 -7.86
N PHE A 130 -9.44 -8.39 -8.27
CA PHE A 130 -10.76 -7.75 -8.15
C PHE A 130 -11.45 -7.54 -9.48
N SER A 131 -10.72 -7.39 -10.59
CA SER A 131 -11.29 -7.12 -11.90
C SER A 131 -12.14 -8.29 -12.43
N GLU A 132 -11.86 -9.52 -11.99
CA GLU A 132 -12.57 -10.74 -12.37
C GLU A 132 -13.66 -11.12 -11.35
N MET A 133 -13.68 -10.47 -10.18
CA MET A 133 -14.62 -10.77 -9.10
C MET A 133 -16.04 -10.28 -9.44
N PRO A 134 -17.08 -11.08 -9.23
CA PRO A 134 -18.47 -10.65 -9.37
C PRO A 134 -18.83 -9.50 -8.44
N ILE A 135 -19.66 -8.56 -8.88
CA ILE A 135 -20.09 -7.41 -8.07
C ILE A 135 -20.76 -7.85 -6.75
N SER A 136 -21.58 -8.90 -6.81
CA SER A 136 -22.24 -9.47 -5.63
C SER A 136 -21.24 -9.97 -4.58
N GLU A 137 -20.13 -10.55 -5.01
CA GLU A 137 -19.07 -11.03 -4.13
C GLU A 137 -18.29 -9.86 -3.50
N ILE A 138 -18.01 -8.81 -4.29
CA ILE A 138 -17.41 -7.56 -3.79
C ILE A 138 -18.28 -6.95 -2.70
N GLN A 139 -19.60 -6.86 -2.93
CA GLN A 139 -20.55 -6.29 -1.98
C GLN A 139 -20.64 -7.11 -0.68
N THR A 140 -20.70 -8.45 -0.80
CA THR A 140 -20.73 -9.34 0.36
C THR A 140 -19.44 -9.22 1.18
N SER A 141 -18.28 -9.26 0.50
CA SER A 141 -16.96 -9.10 1.14
C SER A 141 -16.82 -7.74 1.81
N LEU A 142 -17.30 -6.66 1.18
CA LEU A 142 -17.29 -5.32 1.75
C LEU A 142 -18.15 -5.23 3.03
N ALA A 143 -19.35 -5.80 3.01
CA ALA A 143 -20.22 -5.83 4.18
C ALA A 143 -19.60 -6.58 5.37
N GLN A 144 -18.98 -7.74 5.10
CA GLN A 144 -18.27 -8.52 6.11
C GLN A 144 -17.04 -7.79 6.66
N ALA A 145 -16.22 -7.19 5.79
CA ALA A 145 -15.05 -6.44 6.20
C ALA A 145 -15.43 -5.20 7.03
N LYS A 146 -16.51 -4.49 6.64
CA LYS A 146 -17.06 -3.36 7.39
C LYS A 146 -17.48 -3.77 8.79
N PHE A 147 -18.19 -4.88 8.90
CA PHE A 147 -18.62 -5.41 10.21
C PHE A 147 -17.42 -5.70 11.11
N ARG A 148 -16.41 -6.42 10.62
CA ARG A 148 -15.20 -6.75 11.40
C ARG A 148 -14.41 -5.49 11.80
N ALA A 149 -14.26 -4.53 10.90
CA ALA A 149 -13.49 -3.32 11.14
C ALA A 149 -14.15 -2.35 12.15
N LEU A 150 -15.49 -2.36 12.25
CA LEU A 150 -16.25 -1.42 13.09
C LEU A 150 -16.82 -2.05 14.38
N SER A 151 -16.67 -3.36 14.58
CA SER A 151 -17.18 -4.08 15.78
C SER A 151 -16.14 -4.21 16.90
N ARG A 152 -15.02 -3.47 16.81
CA ARG A 152 -13.99 -3.37 17.86
C ARG A 152 -14.12 -2.08 18.65
#